data_af71471be7058fcfd756b580be33b4ba
#
_entry.id   af71471be7058fcfd756b580be33b4ba
#
_cell.length_a   1.000
_cell.length_b   1.000
_cell.length_c   1.000
_cell.angle_alpha   90.00
_cell.angle_beta   90.00
_cell.angle_gamma   90.00
#
_symmetry.space_group_name_H-M   'P 1'
#
loop_
_entity.id
_entity.type
_entity.pdbx_description
1 polymer ?
#
loop_
_entity_poly.entity_id
_entity_poly.type
_entity_poly.pdbx_seq_one_letter_code
_entity_poly.pdbx_strand_id
1 'polypeptide(L)' 'MDRPLILTYDVGTQSARAILVDKQGSIVDKVQMKYTEPYIRPQPGWAEQKTDFYFAHMCAASRVLMERNKDKVGDIIAVA' A
#
# COMPACT_ATOMS: atom_id res chain seq x y z
N MET A 1 9.62 -20.64 7.78
CA MET A 1 8.67 -19.49 7.78
C MET A 1 7.59 -19.77 8.79
N ASP A 2 7.75 -19.20 9.98
CA ASP A 2 6.85 -19.51 11.10
C ASP A 2 5.60 -18.63 11.11
N ARG A 3 5.63 -17.51 10.42
CA ARG A 3 4.55 -16.55 10.42
C ARG A 3 4.29 -16.03 9.01
N PRO A 4 3.55 -16.79 8.20
CA PRO A 4 3.24 -16.31 6.85
C PRO A 4 2.43 -15.02 6.91
N LEU A 5 2.81 -14.06 6.08
CA LEU A 5 2.18 -12.76 6.01
C LEU A 5 1.63 -12.50 4.62
N ILE A 6 0.60 -11.71 4.54
CA ILE A 6 0.02 -11.25 3.30
C ILE A 6 0.11 -9.73 3.27
N LEU A 7 0.67 -9.20 2.19
CA LEU A 7 0.68 -7.77 1.94
C LEU A 7 -0.55 -7.43 1.11
N THR A 8 -1.38 -6.56 1.63
CA THR A 8 -2.59 -6.14 0.94
C THR A 8 -2.65 -4.61 0.86
N TYR A 9 -3.42 -4.11 -0.10
CA TYR A 9 -3.56 -2.68 -0.34
C TYR A 9 -5.01 -2.27 -0.29
N ASP A 10 -5.23 -1.07 0.22
CA ASP A 10 -6.53 -0.41 0.21
C ASP A 10 -6.34 0.97 -0.39
N VAL A 11 -6.82 1.17 -1.61
CA VAL A 11 -6.64 2.41 -2.35
C VAL A 11 -7.99 3.11 -2.42
N GLY A 12 -8.07 4.24 -1.74
CA GLY A 12 -9.28 5.04 -1.71
C GLY A 12 -9.11 6.35 -2.45
N THR A 13 -10.09 7.23 -2.27
CA THR A 13 -10.10 8.54 -2.93
C THR A 13 -9.21 9.57 -2.24
N GLN A 14 -8.83 9.34 -1.00
CA GLN A 14 -8.05 10.28 -0.20
C GLN A 14 -6.70 9.74 0.23
N SER A 15 -6.50 8.43 0.18
CA SER A 15 -5.27 7.83 0.65
C SER A 15 -5.08 6.43 0.08
N ALA A 16 -3.85 5.96 0.14
CA ALA A 16 -3.51 4.57 -0.14
C ALA A 16 -2.92 3.96 1.12
N ARG A 17 -3.28 2.71 1.40
CA ARG A 17 -2.76 1.97 2.55
C ARG A 17 -2.08 0.68 2.09
N ALA A 18 -0.95 0.38 2.73
CA ALA A 18 -0.32 -0.93 2.63
C ALA A 18 -0.46 -1.61 3.99
N ILE A 19 -0.90 -2.85 4.00
CA ILE A 19 -1.29 -3.54 5.23
C ILE A 19 -0.64 -4.93 5.24
N LEU A 20 0.02 -5.27 6.34
CA LEU A 20 0.50 -6.62 6.58
C LEU A 20 -0.49 -7.35 7.48
N VAL A 21 -0.93 -8.51 7.02
CA VAL A 21 -1.94 -9.32 7.71
C VAL A 21 -1.36 -10.72 7.94
N ASP A 22 -1.61 -11.29 9.10
CA ASP A 22 -1.20 -12.66 9.41
C ASP A 22 -2.27 -13.66 8.95
N LYS A 23 -2.00 -14.95 9.14
CA LYS A 23 -2.89 -16.00 8.67
C LYS A 23 -4.23 -16.05 9.42
N GLN A 24 -4.32 -15.42 10.59
CA GLN A 24 -5.56 -15.33 11.34
C GLN A 24 -6.39 -14.11 10.92
N GLY A 25 -5.88 -13.29 10.00
CA GLY A 25 -6.55 -12.08 9.58
C GLY A 25 -6.27 -10.87 10.45
N SER A 26 -5.31 -10.98 11.38
CA SER A 26 -4.95 -9.86 12.24
C SER A 26 -3.95 -8.95 11.54
N ILE A 27 -4.14 -7.65 11.70
CA ILE A 27 -3.24 -6.65 11.13
C ILE A 27 -1.96 -6.63 11.96
N VAL A 28 -0.83 -6.91 11.31
CA VAL A 28 0.49 -6.86 11.93
C VAL A 28 1.02 -5.43 11.91
N ASP A 29 0.88 -4.75 10.80
CA ASP A 29 1.27 -3.34 10.64
C ASP A 29 0.58 -2.77 9.42
N LYS A 30 0.47 -1.45 9.39
CA LYS A 30 -0.10 -0.75 8.24
C LYS A 30 0.53 0.62 8.10
N VAL A 31 0.60 1.10 6.85
CA VAL A 31 1.05 2.45 6.52
C VAL A 31 0.02 3.09 5.62
N GLN A 32 -0.41 4.28 5.98
CA GLN A 32 -1.35 5.07 5.20
C GLN A 32 -0.61 6.29 4.63
N MET A 33 -0.74 6.48 3.32
CA MET A 33 -0.23 7.66 2.64
C MET A 33 -1.41 8.49 2.16
N LYS A 34 -1.62 9.64 2.76
CA LYS A 34 -2.65 10.58 2.31
C LYS A 34 -2.15 11.29 1.07
N TYR A 35 -3.06 11.51 0.13
CA TYR A 35 -2.71 12.25 -1.07
C TYR A 35 -2.50 13.72 -0.71
N THR A 36 -1.39 14.27 -1.18
CA THR A 36 -1.06 15.67 -0.91
C THR A 36 -1.91 16.64 -1.74
N GLU A 37 -2.45 16.14 -2.85
CA GLU A 37 -3.33 16.91 -3.70
C GLU A 37 -4.74 16.37 -3.56
N PRO A 38 -5.61 17.04 -2.80
CA PRO A 38 -6.95 16.54 -2.55
C PRO A 38 -7.87 16.60 -3.76
N TYR A 39 -7.44 17.29 -4.83
CA TYR A 39 -8.26 17.51 -5.99
C TYR A 39 -7.42 17.43 -7.26
N ILE A 40 -7.84 16.55 -8.16
CA ILE A 40 -7.21 16.38 -9.47
C ILE A 40 -8.24 16.81 -10.53
N ARG A 41 -7.86 17.79 -11.34
CA ARG A 41 -8.74 18.26 -12.43
C ARG A 41 -8.65 17.29 -13.60
N PRO A 42 -9.78 16.86 -14.17
CA PRO A 42 -9.74 16.07 -15.39
C PRO A 42 -9.10 16.88 -16.53
N GLN A 43 -8.21 16.23 -17.27
CA GLN A 43 -7.51 16.80 -18.41
C GLN A 43 -7.22 15.67 -19.40
N PRO A 44 -6.84 15.99 -20.64
CA PRO A 44 -6.43 14.96 -21.58
C PRO A 44 -5.36 14.06 -20.96
N GLY A 45 -5.56 12.73 -21.06
CA GLY A 45 -4.67 11.76 -20.46
C GLY A 45 -4.83 11.58 -18.95
N TRP A 46 -5.89 12.15 -18.37
CA TRP A 46 -6.08 12.15 -16.92
C TRP A 46 -6.18 10.76 -16.32
N ALA A 47 -6.78 9.80 -17.05
CA ALA A 47 -6.95 8.44 -16.53
C ALA A 47 -5.59 7.78 -16.26
N GLU A 48 -4.63 7.96 -17.17
CA GLU A 48 -3.29 7.43 -17.00
C GLU A 48 -2.56 8.11 -15.86
N GLN A 49 -2.68 9.42 -15.76
CA GLN A 49 -2.08 10.18 -14.66
C GLN A 49 -2.65 9.77 -13.32
N LYS A 50 -3.95 9.51 -13.26
CA LYS A 50 -4.60 9.05 -12.05
C LYS A 50 -4.05 7.68 -11.62
N THR A 51 -3.88 6.76 -12.56
CA THR A 51 -3.34 5.44 -12.29
C THR A 51 -1.91 5.55 -11.74
N ASP A 52 -1.07 6.35 -12.38
CA ASP A 52 0.31 6.57 -11.93
C ASP A 52 0.36 7.20 -10.55
N PHE A 53 -0.53 8.14 -10.29
CA PHE A 53 -0.64 8.82 -9.01
C PHE A 53 -0.94 7.83 -7.89
N TYR A 54 -1.95 6.99 -8.07
CA TYR A 54 -2.31 5.98 -7.08
C TYR A 54 -1.21 4.94 -6.90
N PHE A 55 -0.61 4.50 -8.00
CA PHE A 55 0.47 3.53 -7.95
C PHE A 55 1.68 4.08 -7.18
N ALA A 56 2.03 5.33 -7.40
CA ALA A 56 3.13 5.97 -6.70
C ALA A 56 2.90 6.00 -5.19
N HIS A 57 1.66 6.27 -4.77
CA HIS A 57 1.32 6.30 -3.36
C HIS A 57 1.31 4.90 -2.74
N MET A 58 0.86 3.88 -3.50
CA MET A 58 0.96 2.50 -3.07
C MET A 58 2.42 2.09 -2.87
N CYS A 59 3.30 2.45 -3.81
CA CYS A 59 4.72 2.15 -3.70
C CYS A 59 5.35 2.86 -2.50
N ALA A 60 4.98 4.11 -2.25
CA ALA A 60 5.49 4.86 -1.11
C ALA A 60 5.05 4.21 0.21
N ALA A 61 3.79 3.81 0.32
CA ALA A 61 3.28 3.13 1.50
C ALA A 61 4.00 1.79 1.71
N SER A 62 4.19 1.03 0.63
CA SER A 62 4.91 -0.25 0.69
C SER A 62 6.34 -0.06 1.18
N ARG A 63 7.02 0.95 0.66
CA ARG A 63 8.41 1.21 1.02
C ARG A 63 8.56 1.49 2.51
N VAL A 64 7.69 2.32 3.06
CA VAL A 64 7.70 2.63 4.49
C VAL A 64 7.39 1.37 5.30
N LEU A 65 6.38 0.61 4.88
CA LEU A 65 5.98 -0.60 5.58
C LEU A 65 7.10 -1.64 5.60
N MET A 66 7.78 -1.84 4.46
CA MET A 66 8.89 -2.78 4.37
C MET A 66 10.07 -2.32 5.21
N GLU A 67 10.36 -1.03 5.22
CA GLU A 67 11.44 -0.47 6.02
C GLU A 67 11.21 -0.70 7.51
N ARG A 68 9.97 -0.53 7.96
CA ARG A 68 9.61 -0.76 9.36
C ARG A 68 9.61 -2.24 9.74
N ASN A 69 9.48 -3.13 8.76
CA ASN A 69 9.34 -4.57 9.01
C ASN A 69 10.38 -5.38 8.25
N LYS A 70 11.62 -4.89 8.19
CA LYS A 70 12.71 -5.56 7.46
C LYS A 70 12.88 -7.02 7.86
N ASP A 71 12.71 -7.31 9.13
CA ASP A 71 12.85 -8.65 9.69
C ASP A 71 11.74 -9.60 9.25
N LYS A 72 10.64 -9.07 8.71
CA LYS A 72 9.45 -9.85 8.35
C LYS A 72 9.24 -9.96 6.85
N VAL A 73 10.04 -9.26 6.04
CA VAL A 73 9.83 -9.23 4.58
C VAL A 73 9.89 -10.64 3.98
N GLY A 74 10.81 -11.48 4.47
CA GLY A 74 10.94 -12.85 3.99
C GLY A 74 9.74 -13.74 4.30
N ASP A 75 8.84 -13.32 5.17
CA ASP A 75 7.65 -14.08 5.55
C ASP A 75 6.42 -13.73 4.68
N ILE A 76 6.54 -12.74 3.81
CA ILE A 76 5.44 -12.35 2.93
C ILE A 76 5.30 -13.37 1.82
N ILE A 77 4.16 -14.06 1.80
CA ILE A 77 3.91 -15.15 0.84
C ILE A 77 2.97 -14.77 -0.27
N ALA A 78 2.27 -13.65 -0.14
CA ALA A 78 1.30 -13.21 -1.15
C ALA A 78 1.10 -11.70 -1.07
N VAL A 79 0.70 -11.14 -2.21
CA VAL A 79 0.30 -9.74 -2.32
C VAL A 79 -1.11 -9.72 -2.90
N ALA A 80 -1.99 -8.99 -2.27
CA ALA A 80 -3.39 -8.95 -2.71
C ALA A 80 -3.95 -7.53 -2.80
#